data_a1fcdc02fa10679525ef548636d1497f
#
_entry.id   a1fcdc02fa10679525ef548636d1497f
#
_cell.length_a   1.000
_cell.length_b   1.000
_cell.length_c   1.000
_cell.angle_alpha   90.00
_cell.angle_beta   90.00
_cell.angle_gamma   90.00
#
_symmetry.space_group_name_H-M   'P 1'
#
loop_
_entity.id
_entity.type
_entity.pdbx_description
1 polymer ?
#
loop_
_entity_poly.entity_id
_entity_poly.type
_entity_poly.pdbx_seq_one_letter_code
_entity_poly.pdbx_strand_id
1 'polypeptide(L)'
;MSAVADPEDAERVADRLLQRWDAQQCAFIKHRELRFQTITDMIRLVTPDGPRVLDLACGPGSLGKAIIEALPGASVVGVDKDPLLLAIARDAFRHETRMEFIAADFDDPDWARTIEGPFDAVVSSTALHWLMPEVLTRLYFDVANIVGKRGVFLNGDHFLYDKNSQGTLREVTEENHTSVQDSAFGSGTDTWEGWWKAAEETAVYADAVKERRKIWSGKTGAAPKLGIGMHLEILRSAGFTEVGTVWQYLDDHVICAIR
;
A
#
# COMPACT_ATOMS: atom_id res chain seq x y z
N MET A 1 35.72 -9.27 2.60
CA MET A 1 34.92 -9.83 1.48
C MET A 1 33.59 -10.27 2.09
N SER A 2 32.53 -9.51 1.89
CA SER A 2 31.18 -9.92 2.32
C SER A 2 30.78 -11.11 1.43
N ALA A 3 30.43 -12.25 2.03
CA ALA A 3 29.88 -13.36 1.29
C ALA A 3 28.57 -12.87 0.65
N VAL A 4 28.47 -12.92 -0.68
CA VAL A 4 27.22 -12.71 -1.39
C VAL A 4 26.30 -13.81 -0.89
N ALA A 5 25.16 -13.43 -0.28
CA ALA A 5 24.17 -14.39 0.20
C ALA A 5 23.69 -15.25 -0.99
N ASP A 6 23.48 -16.54 -0.73
CA ASP A 6 22.91 -17.44 -1.72
C ASP A 6 21.52 -16.89 -2.12
N PRO A 7 21.25 -16.73 -3.42
CA PRO A 7 19.95 -16.25 -3.89
C PRO A 7 18.75 -17.05 -3.37
N GLU A 8 18.87 -18.37 -3.19
CA GLU A 8 17.80 -19.20 -2.61
C GLU A 8 17.60 -18.93 -1.11
N ASP A 9 18.66 -18.54 -0.39
CA ASP A 9 18.55 -18.12 0.99
C ASP A 9 17.86 -16.76 1.12
N ALA A 10 18.13 -15.82 0.19
CA ALA A 10 17.46 -14.53 0.16
C ALA A 10 15.94 -14.66 -0.07
N GLU A 11 15.52 -15.49 -1.03
CA GLU A 11 14.11 -15.76 -1.32
C GLU A 11 13.39 -16.35 -0.09
N ARG A 12 13.94 -17.38 0.54
CA ARG A 12 13.35 -17.98 1.76
C ARG A 12 13.22 -17.00 2.91
N VAL A 13 14.17 -16.07 3.03
CA VAL A 13 14.14 -15.01 4.04
C VAL A 13 13.06 -13.99 3.70
N ALA A 14 12.98 -13.57 2.42
CA ALA A 14 11.97 -12.65 1.93
C ALA A 14 10.55 -13.19 2.15
N ASP A 15 10.30 -14.44 1.78
CA ASP A 15 9.00 -15.11 1.97
C ASP A 15 8.57 -15.12 3.44
N ARG A 16 9.50 -15.42 4.36
CA ARG A 16 9.20 -15.38 5.80
C ARG A 16 8.90 -13.98 6.29
N LEU A 17 9.63 -12.97 5.83
CA LEU A 17 9.37 -11.58 6.22
C LEU A 17 8.05 -11.08 5.65
N LEU A 18 7.70 -11.45 4.41
CA LEU A 18 6.42 -11.13 3.78
C LEU A 18 5.26 -11.79 4.53
N GLN A 19 5.36 -13.07 4.89
CA GLN A 19 4.33 -13.77 5.68
C GLN A 19 4.11 -13.11 7.05
N ARG A 20 5.21 -12.75 7.74
CA ARG A 20 5.15 -12.04 9.02
C ARG A 20 4.57 -10.63 8.87
N TRP A 21 4.90 -9.93 7.77
CA TRP A 21 4.28 -8.66 7.42
C TRP A 21 2.78 -8.80 7.24
N ASP A 22 2.33 -9.78 6.46
CA ASP A 22 0.91 -10.00 6.21
C ASP A 22 0.14 -10.33 7.50
N ALA A 23 0.71 -11.17 8.35
CA ALA A 23 0.12 -11.48 9.65
C ALA A 23 0.03 -10.23 10.55
N GLN A 24 1.10 -9.42 10.60
CA GLN A 24 1.15 -8.18 11.36
C GLN A 24 0.13 -7.15 10.83
N GLN A 25 -0.02 -7.02 9.51
CA GLN A 25 -0.99 -6.10 8.92
C GLN A 25 -2.45 -6.48 9.25
N CYS A 26 -2.75 -7.76 9.44
CA CYS A 26 -4.07 -8.21 9.91
C CYS A 26 -4.39 -7.74 11.35
N ALA A 27 -3.38 -7.41 12.17
CA ALA A 27 -3.60 -6.79 13.48
C ALA A 27 -4.07 -5.34 13.38
N PHE A 28 -3.75 -4.64 12.30
CA PHE A 28 -4.16 -3.25 12.05
C PHE A 28 -5.40 -3.16 11.17
N ILE A 29 -5.65 -4.16 10.31
CA ILE A 29 -6.72 -4.16 9.31
C ILE A 29 -7.56 -5.42 9.50
N LYS A 30 -8.60 -5.34 10.30
CA LYS A 30 -9.43 -6.49 10.72
C LYS A 30 -9.98 -7.33 9.55
N HIS A 31 -10.33 -6.69 8.45
CA HIS A 31 -10.92 -7.34 7.27
C HIS A 31 -10.03 -7.17 6.03
N ARG A 32 -8.72 -7.30 6.20
CA ARG A 32 -7.73 -7.09 5.12
C ARG A 32 -7.99 -7.92 3.88
N GLU A 33 -8.39 -9.18 4.05
CA GLU A 33 -8.72 -10.07 2.93
C GLU A 33 -9.94 -9.57 2.14
N LEU A 34 -11.01 -9.13 2.82
CA LEU A 34 -12.18 -8.54 2.16
C LEU A 34 -11.85 -7.23 1.45
N ARG A 35 -10.97 -6.41 2.02
CA ARG A 35 -10.48 -5.19 1.39
C ARG A 35 -9.76 -5.53 0.08
N PHE A 36 -8.85 -6.49 0.10
CA PHE A 36 -8.11 -6.93 -1.08
C PHE A 36 -9.03 -7.58 -2.12
N GLN A 37 -9.98 -8.42 -1.67
CA GLN A 37 -11.00 -9.00 -2.54
C GLN A 37 -11.85 -7.91 -3.22
N THR A 38 -12.30 -6.90 -2.47
CA THR A 38 -13.06 -5.78 -3.04
C THR A 38 -12.25 -5.05 -4.12
N ILE A 39 -10.95 -4.78 -3.86
CA ILE A 39 -10.06 -4.13 -4.83
C ILE A 39 -9.94 -5.00 -6.09
N THR A 40 -9.65 -6.30 -5.95
CA THR A 40 -9.47 -7.21 -7.09
C THR A 40 -10.77 -7.43 -7.87
N ASP A 41 -11.92 -7.50 -7.20
CA ASP A 41 -13.23 -7.61 -7.83
C ASP A 41 -13.58 -6.35 -8.63
N MET A 42 -13.30 -5.16 -8.09
CA MET A 42 -13.50 -3.91 -8.82
C MET A 42 -12.61 -3.83 -10.07
N ILE A 43 -11.33 -4.22 -9.97
CA ILE A 43 -10.45 -4.30 -11.14
C ILE A 43 -11.08 -5.24 -12.18
N ARG A 44 -11.45 -6.47 -11.81
CA ARG A 44 -12.04 -7.46 -12.72
C ARG A 44 -13.30 -6.96 -13.43
N LEU A 45 -14.14 -6.19 -12.73
CA LEU A 45 -15.42 -5.73 -13.24
C LEU A 45 -15.33 -4.52 -14.17
N VAL A 46 -14.30 -3.67 -13.99
CA VAL A 46 -14.24 -2.37 -14.68
C VAL A 46 -13.09 -2.25 -15.67
N THR A 47 -12.10 -3.15 -15.64
CA THR A 47 -10.97 -3.13 -16.57
C THR A 47 -11.04 -4.26 -17.60
N PRO A 48 -10.31 -4.16 -18.73
CA PRO A 48 -10.17 -5.27 -19.68
C PRO A 48 -9.51 -6.51 -19.05
N ASP A 49 -9.62 -7.64 -19.71
CA ASP A 49 -8.88 -8.86 -19.36
C ASP A 49 -7.36 -8.60 -19.43
N GLY A 50 -6.63 -9.08 -18.42
CA GLY A 50 -5.19 -8.90 -18.33
C GLY A 50 -4.76 -7.45 -18.03
N PRO A 51 -5.33 -6.80 -17.02
CA PRO A 51 -5.06 -5.40 -16.73
C PRO A 51 -3.60 -5.15 -16.31
N ARG A 52 -3.09 -3.98 -16.69
CA ARG A 52 -1.84 -3.45 -16.17
C ARG A 52 -2.13 -2.56 -14.96
N VAL A 53 -1.60 -2.93 -13.81
CA VAL A 53 -1.92 -2.32 -12.52
C VAL A 53 -0.69 -1.61 -11.95
N LEU A 54 -0.88 -0.41 -11.40
CA LEU A 54 0.13 0.31 -10.60
C LEU A 54 -0.26 0.24 -9.13
N ASP A 55 0.62 -0.33 -8.29
CA ASP A 55 0.45 -0.43 -6.83
C ASP A 55 1.29 0.65 -6.14
N LEU A 56 0.62 1.68 -5.61
CA LEU A 56 1.24 2.85 -4.98
C LEU A 56 1.58 2.57 -3.51
N ALA A 57 2.83 2.80 -3.14
CA ALA A 57 3.41 2.46 -1.84
C ALA A 57 3.17 0.97 -1.53
N CYS A 58 3.63 0.13 -2.45
CA CYS A 58 3.35 -1.31 -2.50
C CYS A 58 3.92 -2.11 -1.32
N GLY A 59 4.82 -1.49 -0.53
CA GLY A 59 5.52 -2.18 0.54
C GLY A 59 6.27 -3.42 0.04
N PRO A 60 6.17 -4.57 0.73
CA PRO A 60 6.80 -5.80 0.29
C PRO A 60 5.98 -6.57 -0.78
N GLY A 61 4.94 -5.95 -1.39
CA GLY A 61 4.23 -6.48 -2.55
C GLY A 61 2.94 -7.28 -2.25
N SER A 62 2.38 -7.19 -1.04
CA SER A 62 1.21 -8.01 -0.64
C SER A 62 -0.04 -7.79 -1.50
N LEU A 63 -0.39 -6.53 -1.83
CA LEU A 63 -1.56 -6.24 -2.67
C LEU A 63 -1.31 -6.68 -4.12
N GLY A 64 -0.11 -6.41 -4.65
CA GLY A 64 0.30 -6.89 -5.97
C GLY A 64 0.19 -8.42 -6.09
N LYS A 65 0.63 -9.17 -5.06
CA LYS A 65 0.45 -10.63 -4.97
C LYS A 65 -1.03 -11.03 -5.07
N ALA A 66 -1.89 -10.41 -4.26
CA ALA A 66 -3.33 -10.71 -4.28
C ALA A 66 -3.95 -10.44 -5.67
N ILE A 67 -3.50 -9.38 -6.36
CA ILE A 67 -3.97 -9.05 -7.71
C ILE A 67 -3.57 -10.12 -8.73
N ILE A 68 -2.31 -10.54 -8.79
CA ILE A 68 -1.86 -11.54 -9.77
C ILE A 68 -2.44 -12.94 -9.50
N GLU A 69 -2.73 -13.27 -8.24
CA GLU A 69 -3.41 -14.50 -7.85
C GLU A 69 -4.90 -14.49 -8.26
N ALA A 70 -5.60 -13.37 -8.04
CA ALA A 70 -7.01 -13.22 -8.38
C ALA A 70 -7.26 -12.99 -9.88
N LEU A 71 -6.28 -12.42 -10.61
CA LEU A 71 -6.37 -12.01 -12.01
C LEU A 71 -5.16 -12.57 -12.79
N PRO A 72 -5.22 -13.81 -13.28
CA PRO A 72 -4.06 -14.50 -13.87
C PRO A 72 -3.42 -13.79 -15.07
N GLY A 73 -4.18 -12.95 -15.79
CA GLY A 73 -3.67 -12.15 -16.91
C GLY A 73 -3.08 -10.79 -16.51
N ALA A 74 -3.22 -10.38 -15.25
CA ALA A 74 -2.75 -9.07 -14.78
C ALA A 74 -1.22 -8.99 -14.70
N SER A 75 -0.70 -7.78 -14.88
CA SER A 75 0.68 -7.41 -14.52
C SER A 75 0.66 -6.23 -13.54
N VAL A 76 1.60 -6.21 -12.61
CA VAL A 76 1.67 -5.21 -11.53
C VAL A 76 3.02 -4.52 -11.52
N VAL A 77 3.00 -3.20 -11.54
CA VAL A 77 4.16 -2.36 -11.23
C VAL A 77 3.96 -1.82 -9.82
N GLY A 78 4.76 -2.29 -8.87
CA GLY A 78 4.77 -1.80 -7.49
C GLY A 78 5.76 -0.65 -7.33
N VAL A 79 5.34 0.45 -6.73
CA VAL A 79 6.22 1.57 -6.40
C VAL A 79 6.24 1.83 -4.91
N ASP A 80 7.43 2.00 -4.35
CA ASP A 80 7.62 2.38 -2.96
C ASP A 80 8.91 3.19 -2.81
N LYS A 81 9.03 3.98 -1.74
CA LYS A 81 10.27 4.70 -1.45
C LYS A 81 11.20 3.95 -0.49
N ASP A 82 10.69 2.95 0.23
CA ASP A 82 11.47 2.21 1.23
C ASP A 82 12.33 1.12 0.57
N PRO A 83 13.67 1.28 0.56
CA PRO A 83 14.56 0.33 -0.12
C PRO A 83 14.57 -1.05 0.54
N LEU A 84 14.25 -1.17 1.83
CA LEU A 84 14.18 -2.45 2.52
C LEU A 84 12.93 -3.23 2.10
N LEU A 85 11.78 -2.57 2.04
CA LEU A 85 10.54 -3.19 1.57
C LEU A 85 10.66 -3.63 0.11
N LEU A 86 11.23 -2.78 -0.75
CA LEU A 86 11.48 -3.13 -2.16
C LEU A 86 12.50 -4.27 -2.32
N ALA A 87 13.52 -4.36 -1.47
CA ALA A 87 14.46 -5.47 -1.51
C ALA A 87 13.76 -6.80 -1.16
N ILE A 88 12.94 -6.80 -0.09
CA ILE A 88 12.13 -7.96 0.29
C ILE A 88 11.18 -8.34 -0.86
N ALA A 89 10.48 -7.37 -1.46
CA ALA A 89 9.58 -7.62 -2.58
C ALA A 89 10.29 -8.26 -3.78
N ARG A 90 11.44 -7.71 -4.19
CA ARG A 90 12.21 -8.26 -5.32
C ARG A 90 12.70 -9.67 -5.09
N ASP A 91 13.08 -10.02 -3.86
CA ASP A 91 13.52 -11.37 -3.53
C ASP A 91 12.33 -12.33 -3.43
N ALA A 92 11.23 -11.94 -2.77
CA ALA A 92 10.01 -12.76 -2.65
C ALA A 92 9.34 -13.07 -4.00
N PHE A 93 9.41 -12.13 -4.95
CA PHE A 93 8.78 -12.26 -6.27
C PHE A 93 9.80 -12.40 -7.41
N ARG A 94 11.03 -12.83 -7.12
CA ARG A 94 12.11 -12.90 -8.12
C ARG A 94 11.79 -13.77 -9.35
N HIS A 95 10.90 -14.74 -9.22
CA HIS A 95 10.47 -15.65 -10.27
C HIS A 95 9.10 -15.27 -10.88
N GLU A 96 8.43 -14.24 -10.35
CA GLU A 96 7.14 -13.77 -10.84
C GLU A 96 7.34 -12.67 -11.89
N THR A 97 7.29 -13.05 -13.15
CA THR A 97 7.56 -12.15 -14.28
C THR A 97 6.48 -11.09 -14.54
N ARG A 98 5.33 -11.21 -13.87
CA ARG A 98 4.22 -10.25 -13.95
C ARG A 98 4.32 -9.12 -12.93
N MET A 99 5.32 -9.15 -12.03
CA MET A 99 5.55 -8.12 -11.02
C MET A 99 6.88 -7.42 -11.24
N GLU A 100 6.84 -6.09 -11.24
CA GLU A 100 8.00 -5.22 -11.29
C GLU A 100 7.99 -4.28 -10.08
N PHE A 101 9.17 -3.93 -9.52
CA PHE A 101 9.28 -3.06 -8.36
C PHE A 101 10.23 -1.89 -8.63
N ILE A 102 9.69 -0.66 -8.53
CA ILE A 102 10.39 0.59 -8.85
C ILE A 102 10.47 1.45 -7.57
N ALA A 103 11.64 2.05 -7.35
CA ALA A 103 11.81 3.01 -6.27
C ALA A 103 11.26 4.38 -6.70
N ALA A 104 10.29 4.91 -5.95
CA ALA A 104 9.74 6.25 -6.18
C ALA A 104 9.32 6.89 -4.86
N ASP A 105 9.63 8.17 -4.67
CA ASP A 105 9.19 8.97 -3.52
C ASP A 105 8.14 9.99 -3.99
N PHE A 106 6.93 9.89 -3.47
CA PHE A 106 5.84 10.83 -3.80
C PHE A 106 6.09 12.26 -3.30
N ASP A 107 7.07 12.48 -2.44
CA ASP A 107 7.54 13.83 -2.11
C ASP A 107 8.22 14.50 -3.32
N ASP A 108 8.81 13.71 -4.24
CA ASP A 108 9.36 14.21 -5.51
C ASP A 108 8.21 14.56 -6.48
N PRO A 109 8.11 15.80 -6.97
CA PRO A 109 7.07 16.19 -7.93
C PRO A 109 7.18 15.47 -9.28
N ASP A 110 8.33 14.91 -9.61
CA ASP A 110 8.61 14.23 -10.88
C ASP A 110 8.53 12.70 -10.77
N TRP A 111 8.08 12.14 -9.64
CA TRP A 111 8.00 10.70 -9.40
C TRP A 111 7.31 9.92 -10.54
N ALA A 112 6.24 10.49 -11.09
CA ALA A 112 5.44 9.87 -12.14
C ALA A 112 6.18 9.76 -13.49
N ARG A 113 7.25 10.54 -13.72
CA ARG A 113 8.05 10.46 -14.96
C ARG A 113 8.86 9.20 -15.08
N THR A 114 9.10 8.50 -13.98
CA THR A 114 9.81 7.22 -13.94
C THR A 114 8.92 6.03 -14.26
N ILE A 115 7.61 6.28 -14.39
CA ILE A 115 6.59 5.25 -14.55
C ILE A 115 5.98 5.36 -15.96
N GLU A 116 6.11 4.30 -16.75
CA GLU A 116 5.49 4.23 -18.07
C GLU A 116 4.01 3.87 -17.95
N GLY A 117 3.11 4.84 -18.23
CA GLY A 117 1.67 4.61 -18.32
C GLY A 117 1.20 4.36 -19.76
N PRO A 118 -0.11 4.25 -20.03
CA PRO A 118 -1.18 4.26 -19.04
C PRO A 118 -1.36 2.92 -18.30
N PHE A 119 -2.08 2.98 -17.16
CA PHE A 119 -2.50 1.81 -16.39
C PHE A 119 -4.02 1.65 -16.46
N ASP A 120 -4.49 0.40 -16.46
CA ASP A 120 -5.93 0.09 -16.40
C ASP A 120 -6.47 0.27 -14.98
N ALA A 121 -5.63 0.00 -13.98
CA ALA A 121 -5.93 0.27 -12.59
C ALA A 121 -4.73 0.87 -11.86
N VAL A 122 -4.99 1.79 -10.94
CA VAL A 122 -4.03 2.29 -9.95
C VAL A 122 -4.58 1.98 -8.58
N VAL A 123 -3.79 1.34 -7.73
CA VAL A 123 -4.24 0.88 -6.42
C VAL A 123 -3.31 1.32 -5.30
N SER A 124 -3.82 1.35 -4.08
CA SER A 124 -3.03 1.49 -2.86
C SER A 124 -3.74 0.84 -1.68
N SER A 125 -2.99 0.39 -0.68
CA SER A 125 -3.58 -0.10 0.57
C SER A 125 -2.75 0.32 1.79
N THR A 126 -3.40 1.01 2.74
CA THR A 126 -2.86 1.36 4.06
C THR A 126 -1.55 2.18 3.99
N ALA A 127 -1.46 3.08 3.03
CA ALA A 127 -0.23 3.81 2.78
C ALA A 127 -0.41 5.33 2.57
N LEU A 128 -1.44 5.75 1.86
CA LEU A 128 -1.55 7.15 1.44
C LEU A 128 -1.86 8.10 2.61
N HIS A 129 -2.32 7.59 3.74
CA HIS A 129 -2.51 8.36 4.98
C HIS A 129 -1.21 8.84 5.63
N TRP A 130 -0.04 8.39 5.16
CA TRP A 130 1.27 8.89 5.59
C TRP A 130 1.70 10.16 4.86
N LEU A 131 1.03 10.50 3.75
CA LEU A 131 1.38 11.66 2.92
C LEU A 131 0.83 12.96 3.51
N MET A 132 1.61 14.02 3.42
CA MET A 132 1.13 15.37 3.72
C MET A 132 0.00 15.73 2.76
N PRO A 133 -1.01 16.52 3.19
CA PRO A 133 -2.19 16.85 2.36
C PRO A 133 -1.87 17.41 0.98
N GLU A 134 -0.83 18.24 0.87
CA GLU A 134 -0.37 18.81 -0.40
C GLU A 134 0.25 17.76 -1.32
N VAL A 135 0.98 16.80 -0.76
CA VAL A 135 1.58 15.68 -1.51
C VAL A 135 0.47 14.74 -2.00
N LEU A 136 -0.46 14.39 -1.12
CA LEU A 136 -1.62 13.56 -1.45
C LEU A 136 -2.48 14.20 -2.55
N THR A 137 -2.72 15.51 -2.45
CA THR A 137 -3.47 16.23 -3.48
C THR A 137 -2.77 16.13 -4.83
N ARG A 138 -1.48 16.45 -4.91
CA ARG A 138 -0.70 16.33 -6.14
C ARG A 138 -0.73 14.88 -6.67
N LEU A 139 -0.51 13.89 -5.79
CA LEU A 139 -0.56 12.47 -6.16
C LEU A 139 -1.87 12.10 -6.86
N TYR A 140 -3.02 12.56 -6.40
CA TYR A 140 -4.30 12.25 -7.03
C TYR A 140 -4.46 12.89 -8.41
N PHE A 141 -3.89 14.07 -8.63
CA PHE A 141 -3.82 14.68 -9.98
C PHE A 141 -2.86 13.90 -10.89
N ASP A 142 -1.72 13.44 -10.37
CA ASP A 142 -0.78 12.62 -11.13
C ASP A 142 -1.42 11.27 -11.50
N VAL A 143 -2.11 10.62 -10.55
CA VAL A 143 -2.85 9.38 -10.79
C VAL A 143 -3.90 9.55 -11.88
N ALA A 144 -4.65 10.67 -11.89
CA ALA A 144 -5.60 10.96 -12.94
C ALA A 144 -4.94 11.09 -14.33
N ASN A 145 -3.67 11.45 -14.41
CA ASN A 145 -2.93 11.51 -15.68
C ASN A 145 -2.34 10.17 -16.12
N ILE A 146 -2.04 9.29 -15.16
CA ILE A 146 -1.42 7.97 -15.41
C ILE A 146 -2.47 6.91 -15.71
N VAL A 147 -3.64 6.99 -15.06
CA VAL A 147 -4.74 6.06 -15.29
C VAL A 147 -5.33 6.26 -16.68
N GLY A 148 -5.53 5.16 -17.39
CA GLY A 148 -6.08 5.18 -18.75
C GLY A 148 -7.55 5.65 -18.81
N LYS A 149 -8.04 5.93 -20.02
CA LYS A 149 -9.46 6.20 -20.22
C LYS A 149 -10.28 4.99 -19.76
N ARG A 150 -11.30 5.22 -18.94
CA ARG A 150 -12.10 4.17 -18.29
C ARG A 150 -11.31 3.30 -17.29
N GLY A 151 -10.09 3.71 -16.93
CA GLY A 151 -9.35 3.05 -15.87
C GLY A 151 -9.85 3.47 -14.48
N VAL A 152 -9.42 2.74 -13.45
CA VAL A 152 -9.90 2.88 -12.09
C VAL A 152 -8.75 3.18 -11.11
N PHE A 153 -9.02 4.06 -10.15
CA PHE A 153 -8.20 4.22 -8.96
C PHE A 153 -8.93 3.65 -7.75
N LEU A 154 -8.24 2.84 -6.94
CA LEU A 154 -8.78 2.21 -5.73
C LEU A 154 -7.79 2.43 -4.57
N ASN A 155 -8.26 2.98 -3.46
CA ASN A 155 -7.46 3.11 -2.25
C ASN A 155 -8.21 2.50 -1.06
N GLY A 156 -7.64 1.42 -0.50
CA GLY A 156 -8.09 0.82 0.73
C GLY A 156 -7.32 1.43 1.92
N ASP A 157 -7.98 2.26 2.75
CA ASP A 157 -7.30 2.93 3.84
C ASP A 157 -8.23 3.27 5.02
N HIS A 158 -7.66 3.69 6.14
CA HIS A 158 -8.35 4.22 7.30
C HIS A 158 -8.60 5.71 7.13
N PHE A 159 -9.89 6.10 7.02
CA PHE A 159 -10.33 7.48 6.93
C PHE A 159 -10.97 7.88 8.26
N LEU A 160 -10.17 8.41 9.16
CA LEU A 160 -10.55 8.64 10.53
C LEU A 160 -11.79 9.56 10.67
N TYR A 161 -12.70 9.17 11.55
CA TYR A 161 -13.80 10.02 11.97
C TYR A 161 -13.31 11.29 12.67
N ASP A 162 -13.95 12.42 12.38
CA ASP A 162 -13.60 13.70 13.00
C ASP A 162 -13.94 13.72 14.49
N LYS A 163 -12.98 14.14 15.30
CA LYS A 163 -13.05 14.11 16.76
C LYS A 163 -14.16 14.97 17.33
N ASN A 164 -14.48 16.08 16.67
CA ASN A 164 -15.44 17.07 17.18
C ASN A 164 -16.88 16.80 16.72
N SER A 165 -17.04 16.32 15.49
CA SER A 165 -18.35 16.08 14.88
C SER A 165 -18.80 14.62 14.87
N GLN A 166 -17.87 13.67 15.07
CA GLN A 166 -18.11 12.22 15.00
C GLN A 166 -17.43 11.47 16.18
N GLY A 167 -17.41 12.07 17.36
CA GLY A 167 -16.67 11.59 18.56
C GLY A 167 -17.01 10.16 18.94
N THR A 168 -18.30 9.80 19.02
CA THR A 168 -18.72 8.43 19.37
C THR A 168 -18.27 7.40 18.33
N LEU A 169 -18.37 7.70 17.03
CA LEU A 169 -17.90 6.81 15.98
C LEU A 169 -16.38 6.62 16.07
N ARG A 170 -15.67 7.68 16.41
CA ARG A 170 -14.22 7.64 16.64
C ARG A 170 -13.86 6.73 17.81
N GLU A 171 -14.51 6.88 18.95
CA GLU A 171 -14.29 6.06 20.16
C GLU A 171 -14.53 4.58 19.89
N VAL A 172 -15.69 4.23 19.27
CA VAL A 172 -16.01 2.84 18.90
C VAL A 172 -14.95 2.23 17.98
N THR A 173 -14.42 3.03 17.04
CA THR A 173 -13.39 2.58 16.12
C THR A 173 -12.06 2.35 16.82
N GLU A 174 -11.64 3.26 17.71
CA GLU A 174 -10.41 3.15 18.49
C GLU A 174 -10.46 1.94 19.45
N GLU A 175 -11.60 1.69 20.11
CA GLU A 175 -11.82 0.49 20.92
C GLU A 175 -11.73 -0.80 20.09
N ASN A 176 -12.34 -0.82 18.91
CA ASN A 176 -12.27 -1.97 18.00
C ASN A 176 -10.84 -2.24 17.55
N HIS A 177 -10.09 -1.22 17.15
CA HIS A 177 -8.68 -1.35 16.76
C HIS A 177 -7.83 -1.91 17.89
N THR A 178 -7.96 -1.35 19.10
CA THR A 178 -7.25 -1.82 20.29
C THR A 178 -7.54 -3.29 20.57
N SER A 179 -8.81 -3.69 20.56
CA SER A 179 -9.20 -5.09 20.79
C SER A 179 -8.61 -6.08 19.77
N VAL A 180 -8.57 -5.69 18.49
CA VAL A 180 -7.98 -6.52 17.42
C VAL A 180 -6.48 -6.65 17.61
N GLN A 181 -5.79 -5.55 17.92
CA GLN A 181 -4.35 -5.52 18.14
C GLN A 181 -3.94 -6.32 19.38
N ASP A 182 -4.63 -6.15 20.49
CA ASP A 182 -4.38 -6.89 21.73
C ASP A 182 -4.51 -8.40 21.51
N SER A 183 -5.55 -8.83 20.78
CA SER A 183 -5.75 -10.24 20.43
C SER A 183 -4.63 -10.78 19.55
N ALA A 184 -4.24 -10.04 18.51
CA ALA A 184 -3.21 -10.47 17.56
C ALA A 184 -1.82 -10.54 18.22
N PHE A 185 -1.43 -9.48 18.93
CA PHE A 185 -0.13 -9.41 19.59
C PHE A 185 -0.04 -10.37 20.78
N GLY A 186 -1.14 -10.57 21.51
CA GLY A 186 -1.24 -11.58 22.57
C GLY A 186 -1.10 -13.02 22.06
N SER A 187 -1.39 -13.28 20.78
CA SER A 187 -1.20 -14.58 20.14
C SER A 187 0.18 -14.76 19.48
N GLY A 188 1.08 -13.77 19.59
CA GLY A 188 2.46 -13.87 19.15
C GLY A 188 2.71 -13.27 17.75
N THR A 189 1.75 -12.55 17.18
CA THR A 189 1.96 -11.74 15.97
C THR A 189 2.95 -10.61 16.27
N ASP A 190 3.81 -10.29 15.30
CA ASP A 190 4.76 -9.18 15.46
C ASP A 190 4.05 -7.85 15.70
N THR A 191 4.56 -7.07 16.64
CA THR A 191 4.24 -5.64 16.68
C THR A 191 4.89 -4.92 15.50
N TRP A 192 4.49 -3.67 15.25
CA TRP A 192 5.14 -2.85 14.22
C TRP A 192 6.66 -2.77 14.42
N GLU A 193 7.10 -2.41 15.60
CA GLU A 193 8.51 -2.31 15.95
C GLU A 193 9.23 -3.66 15.90
N GLY A 194 8.54 -4.74 16.30
CA GLY A 194 9.07 -6.10 16.29
C GLY A 194 9.39 -6.58 14.87
N TRP A 195 8.49 -6.35 13.93
CA TRP A 195 8.70 -6.69 12.53
C TRP A 195 9.87 -5.90 11.92
N TRP A 196 9.87 -4.57 12.09
CA TRP A 196 10.94 -3.70 11.56
C TRP A 196 12.30 -4.08 12.12
N LYS A 197 12.40 -4.34 13.42
CA LYS A 197 13.63 -4.81 14.06
C LYS A 197 14.12 -6.09 13.42
N ALA A 198 13.27 -7.09 13.25
CA ALA A 198 13.65 -8.36 12.65
C ALA A 198 14.10 -8.21 11.18
N ALA A 199 13.42 -7.38 10.39
CA ALA A 199 13.79 -7.10 9.01
C ALA A 199 15.13 -6.35 8.93
N GLU A 200 15.36 -5.35 9.80
CA GLU A 200 16.61 -4.57 9.85
C GLU A 200 17.82 -5.37 10.37
N GLU A 201 17.60 -6.38 11.21
CA GLU A 201 18.65 -7.29 11.72
C GLU A 201 19.00 -8.39 10.71
N THR A 202 18.25 -8.50 9.61
CA THR A 202 18.47 -9.51 8.58
C THR A 202 19.69 -9.17 7.72
N ALA A 203 20.75 -9.97 7.82
CA ALA A 203 22.06 -9.65 7.24
C ALA A 203 22.05 -9.45 5.72
N VAL A 204 21.20 -10.18 4.98
CA VAL A 204 21.08 -10.07 3.51
C VAL A 204 20.61 -8.68 3.08
N TYR A 205 19.90 -7.95 3.94
CA TYR A 205 19.36 -6.61 3.64
C TYR A 205 20.18 -5.45 4.25
N ALA A 206 21.41 -5.70 4.73
CA ALA A 206 22.21 -4.68 5.40
C ALA A 206 22.42 -3.38 4.61
N ASP A 207 22.60 -3.47 3.28
CA ASP A 207 22.73 -2.30 2.42
C ASP A 207 21.41 -1.55 2.23
N ALA A 208 20.30 -2.28 2.04
CA ALA A 208 18.97 -1.70 1.96
C ALA A 208 18.58 -0.97 3.27
N VAL A 209 18.91 -1.56 4.42
CA VAL A 209 18.74 -0.94 5.74
C VAL A 209 19.53 0.35 5.87
N LYS A 210 20.78 0.37 5.39
CA LYS A 210 21.62 1.56 5.39
C LYS A 210 21.02 2.69 4.55
N GLU A 211 20.50 2.38 3.36
CA GLU A 211 19.83 3.38 2.51
C GLU A 211 18.50 3.85 3.14
N ARG A 212 17.72 2.95 3.71
CA ARG A 212 16.50 3.27 4.45
C ARG A 212 16.76 4.29 5.56
N ARG A 213 17.82 4.08 6.37
CA ARG A 213 18.18 4.99 7.46
C ARG A 213 18.50 6.40 6.96
N LYS A 214 19.04 6.56 5.76
CA LYS A 214 19.30 7.89 5.16
C LYS A 214 17.98 8.58 4.79
N ILE A 215 17.06 7.85 4.15
CA ILE A 215 15.76 8.38 3.68
C ILE A 215 14.91 8.86 4.87
N TRP A 216 14.94 8.12 5.98
CA TRP A 216 14.12 8.42 7.16
C TRP A 216 14.85 9.28 8.20
N SER A 217 16.12 9.60 7.98
CA SER A 217 16.89 10.48 8.89
C SER A 217 16.27 11.88 8.95
N GLY A 218 15.96 12.33 10.19
CA GLY A 218 15.42 13.67 10.43
C GLY A 218 13.94 13.88 10.05
N LYS A 219 13.26 12.87 9.52
CA LYS A 219 11.80 12.94 9.27
C LYS A 219 11.07 12.68 10.60
N THR A 220 10.52 13.74 11.21
CA THR A 220 9.72 13.67 12.43
C THR A 220 8.32 14.23 12.17
N GLY A 221 7.31 13.56 12.73
CA GLY A 221 5.92 14.00 12.67
C GLY A 221 5.04 13.10 11.79
N ALA A 222 3.79 12.89 12.25
CA ALA A 222 2.78 12.22 11.47
C ALA A 222 2.05 13.24 10.59
N ALA A 223 1.74 12.86 9.35
CA ALA A 223 0.90 13.67 8.49
C ALA A 223 -0.50 13.83 9.11
N PRO A 224 -1.16 14.99 8.96
CA PRO A 224 -2.56 15.17 9.33
C PRO A 224 -3.42 14.19 8.55
N LYS A 225 -4.19 13.36 9.24
CA LYS A 225 -5.10 12.42 8.58
C LYS A 225 -6.34 13.16 8.09
N LEU A 226 -6.60 13.07 6.80
CA LEU A 226 -7.75 13.68 6.16
C LEU A 226 -8.98 12.75 6.28
N GLY A 227 -10.16 13.37 6.52
CA GLY A 227 -11.42 12.64 6.43
C GLY A 227 -11.77 12.25 4.99
N ILE A 228 -12.58 11.20 4.83
CA ILE A 228 -12.94 10.63 3.53
C ILE A 228 -13.50 11.66 2.53
N GLY A 229 -14.28 12.63 3.01
CA GLY A 229 -14.85 13.68 2.15
C GLY A 229 -13.79 14.45 1.37
N MET A 230 -12.66 14.76 2.00
CA MET A 230 -11.55 15.47 1.35
C MET A 230 -10.95 14.63 0.21
N HIS A 231 -10.72 13.34 0.44
CA HIS A 231 -10.21 12.42 -0.59
C HIS A 231 -11.14 12.37 -1.80
N LEU A 232 -12.46 12.23 -1.58
CA LEU A 232 -13.43 12.14 -2.65
C LEU A 232 -13.51 13.46 -3.46
N GLU A 233 -13.44 14.61 -2.81
CA GLU A 233 -13.48 15.92 -3.50
C GLU A 233 -12.19 16.19 -4.28
N ILE A 234 -11.02 15.81 -3.77
CA ILE A 234 -9.77 15.96 -4.52
C ILE A 234 -9.80 15.06 -5.78
N LEU A 235 -10.30 13.83 -5.68
CA LEU A 235 -10.42 12.92 -6.83
C LEU A 235 -11.38 13.48 -7.90
N ARG A 236 -12.53 14.04 -7.51
CA ARG A 236 -13.43 14.74 -8.44
C ARG A 236 -12.74 15.92 -9.11
N SER A 237 -12.02 16.72 -8.33
CA SER A 237 -11.25 17.87 -8.83
C SER A 237 -10.12 17.47 -9.77
N ALA A 238 -9.52 16.29 -9.58
CA ALA A 238 -8.50 15.73 -10.46
C ALA A 238 -9.05 15.19 -11.79
N GLY A 239 -10.40 15.15 -11.96
CA GLY A 239 -11.04 14.80 -13.22
C GLY A 239 -11.57 13.38 -13.33
N PHE A 240 -11.70 12.65 -12.21
CA PHE A 240 -12.44 11.40 -12.17
C PHE A 240 -13.95 11.68 -12.28
N THR A 241 -14.64 10.93 -13.14
CA THR A 241 -16.07 11.15 -13.45
C THR A 241 -17.00 10.48 -12.44
N GLU A 242 -16.58 9.37 -11.87
CA GLU A 242 -17.32 8.65 -10.85
C GLU A 242 -16.42 8.46 -9.63
N VAL A 243 -16.84 8.93 -8.46
CA VAL A 243 -16.06 8.85 -7.23
C VAL A 243 -16.96 8.48 -6.06
N GLY A 244 -16.62 7.40 -5.36
CA GLY A 244 -17.38 6.92 -4.22
C GLY A 244 -16.65 5.90 -3.38
N THR A 245 -17.38 5.31 -2.43
CA THR A 245 -16.92 4.20 -1.59
C THR A 245 -17.56 2.91 -2.08
N VAL A 246 -16.78 1.85 -2.27
CA VAL A 246 -17.26 0.54 -2.72
C VAL A 246 -17.25 -0.51 -1.60
N TRP A 247 -16.58 -0.23 -0.49
CA TRP A 247 -16.60 -1.05 0.72
C TRP A 247 -16.27 -0.19 1.95
N GLN A 248 -16.86 -0.55 3.10
CA GLN A 248 -16.59 0.11 4.38
C GLN A 248 -16.77 -0.84 5.56
N TYR A 249 -15.86 -0.75 6.51
CA TYR A 249 -16.00 -1.26 7.86
C TYR A 249 -15.46 -0.25 8.86
N LEU A 250 -16.34 0.39 9.65
CA LEU A 250 -15.99 1.52 10.50
C LEU A 250 -15.26 2.62 9.72
N ASP A 251 -14.03 2.98 10.09
CA ASP A 251 -13.19 3.96 9.40
C ASP A 251 -12.33 3.37 8.26
N ASP A 252 -12.39 2.05 8.09
CA ASP A 252 -11.71 1.35 7.01
C ASP A 252 -12.60 1.33 5.76
N HIS A 253 -12.13 1.92 4.66
CA HIS A 253 -12.89 2.02 3.42
C HIS A 253 -12.05 1.62 2.21
N VAL A 254 -12.72 1.19 1.15
CA VAL A 254 -12.18 1.19 -0.21
C VAL A 254 -12.87 2.31 -0.98
N ILE A 255 -12.15 3.38 -1.26
CA ILE A 255 -12.62 4.41 -2.19
C ILE A 255 -12.28 4.01 -3.61
N CYS A 256 -13.18 4.37 -4.54
CA CYS A 256 -13.08 4.07 -5.96
C CYS A 256 -13.28 5.35 -6.76
N ALA A 257 -12.45 5.54 -7.79
CA ALA A 257 -12.61 6.64 -8.74
C ALA A 257 -12.38 6.12 -10.17
N ILE A 258 -13.33 6.38 -11.07
CA ILE A 258 -13.31 5.96 -12.49
C ILE A 258 -13.11 7.18 -13.36
N ARG A 259 -12.23 7.05 -14.37
CA ARG A 259 -11.88 8.14 -15.28
C ARG A 259 -12.75 8.15 -16.54
#